data_79d229d1c6b12d3f3418554f99fbcb45
#
_entry.id   79d229d1c6b12d3f3418554f99fbcb45
#
_cell.length_a   1.000
_cell.length_b   1.000
_cell.length_c   1.000
_cell.angle_alpha   90.00
_cell.angle_beta   90.00
_cell.angle_gamma   90.00
#
_symmetry.space_group_name_H-M   'P 1'
#
loop_
_entity.id
_entity.type
_entity.pdbx_description
1 polymer ?
#
loop_
_entity_poly.entity_id
_entity_poly.type
_entity_poly.pdbx_seq_one_letter_code
_entity_poly.pdbx_strand_id
1 'polypeptide(L)' 'MKNTSTAPMSYIYDGQRCIGFVCSRGKLGFEAFDSEERSLGVYGTQREAAAAIMGRSS' A
#
# COMPACT_ATOMS: atom_id res chain seq x y z
N MET A 1 18.16 -5.21 -14.76
CA MET A 1 17.73 -4.90 -14.57
C MET A 1 17.18 -4.49 -14.18
N LYS A 2 16.88 -4.36 -13.96
CA LYS A 2 16.32 -3.87 -13.63
C LYS A 2 15.57 -3.44 -13.22
N ASN A 3 15.15 -3.32 -12.91
CA ASN A 3 14.29 -3.00 -12.42
C ASN A 3 13.85 -2.29 -12.27
N THR A 4 14.07 -2.43 -12.44
CA THR A 4 13.39 -1.62 -12.33
C THR A 4 12.26 -1.23 -11.85
N SER A 5 11.89 -1.56 -11.02
CA SER A 5 10.67 -1.06 -10.51
C SER A 5 10.73 0.39 -10.25
N THR A 6 9.85 1.08 -10.84
CA THR A 6 9.91 2.50 -10.73
C THR A 6 9.01 3.05 -9.67
N ALA A 7 7.98 2.31 -9.29
CA ALA A 7 7.03 2.83 -8.33
C ALA A 7 7.41 2.35 -6.94
N PRO A 8 7.66 3.26 -6.00
CA PRO A 8 7.93 2.83 -4.63
C PRO A 8 6.77 2.03 -4.09
N MET A 9 7.10 0.97 -3.41
CA MET A 9 6.10 0.10 -2.82
C MET A 9 6.48 -0.11 -1.36
N SER A 10 5.53 0.13 -0.48
CA SER A 10 5.76 -0.01 0.95
C SER A 10 4.88 -1.12 1.48
N TYR A 11 5.48 -2.11 2.11
CA TYR A 11 4.72 -3.18 2.71
C TYR A 11 4.33 -2.79 4.12
N ILE A 12 3.10 -3.09 4.49
CA ILE A 12 2.55 -2.74 5.80
C ILE A 12 2.46 -3.99 6.64
N TYR A 13 3.03 -3.92 7.84
CA TYR A 13 3.08 -5.06 8.74
C TYR A 13 2.33 -4.78 10.02
N ASP A 14 1.74 -5.81 10.57
CA ASP A 14 1.17 -5.80 11.90
C ASP A 14 1.94 -6.86 12.67
N GLY A 15 2.93 -6.42 13.45
CA GLY A 15 3.85 -7.34 14.05
C GLY A 15 4.72 -7.95 12.96
N GLN A 16 4.69 -9.27 12.83
CA GLN A 16 5.45 -9.97 11.82
C GLN A 16 4.64 -10.33 10.60
N ARG A 17 3.39 -9.91 10.58
CA ARG A 17 2.47 -10.32 9.52
C ARG A 17 2.28 -9.18 8.54
N CYS A 18 2.48 -9.46 7.26
CA CYS A 18 2.22 -8.49 6.22
C CYS A 18 0.73 -8.44 5.95
N ILE A 19 0.13 -7.27 6.14
CA ILE A 19 -1.31 -7.12 6.00
C ILE A 19 -1.71 -6.37 4.74
N GLY A 20 -0.72 -5.92 3.99
CA GLY A 20 -1.01 -5.24 2.73
C GLY A 20 0.17 -4.44 2.28
N PHE A 21 -0.05 -3.63 1.24
CA PHE A 21 1.02 -2.80 0.72
C PHE A 21 0.43 -1.56 0.06
N VAL A 22 1.28 -0.56 -0.11
CA VAL A 22 0.92 0.71 -0.71
C VAL A 22 1.80 0.94 -1.93
N CYS A 23 1.18 1.30 -3.05
CA CYS A 23 1.90 1.62 -4.27
C CYS A 23 1.75 3.11 -4.56
N SER A 24 2.86 3.75 -4.91
CA SER A 24 2.80 5.13 -5.34
C SER A 24 2.28 5.18 -6.78
N ARG A 25 1.29 6.04 -7.02
CA ARG A 25 0.69 6.21 -8.33
C ARG A 25 0.98 7.60 -8.89
N GLY A 26 2.10 8.19 -8.52
CA GLY A 26 2.46 9.50 -9.03
C GLY A 26 1.42 10.54 -8.66
N LYS A 27 0.89 11.21 -9.64
CA LYS A 27 -0.06 12.28 -9.39
C LYS A 27 -1.38 11.79 -8.83
N LEU A 28 -1.68 10.52 -8.99
CA LEU A 28 -2.93 9.99 -8.49
C LEU A 28 -2.90 9.75 -6.99
N GLY A 29 -1.71 9.70 -6.40
CA GLY A 29 -1.59 9.49 -4.98
C GLY A 29 -1.06 8.10 -4.66
N PHE A 30 -1.61 7.48 -3.64
CA PHE A 30 -1.11 6.20 -3.14
C PHE A 30 -2.25 5.20 -3.10
N GLU A 31 -2.06 4.08 -3.76
CA GLU A 31 -3.08 3.05 -3.80
C GLU A 31 -2.76 1.99 -2.76
N ALA A 32 -3.77 1.65 -1.96
CA ALA A 32 -3.62 0.67 -0.88
C ALA A 32 -4.18 -0.67 -1.34
N PHE A 33 -3.47 -1.74 -0.96
CA PHE A 33 -3.89 -3.10 -1.27
C PHE A 33 -3.87 -3.93 -0.01
N ASP A 34 -4.79 -4.87 0.10
CA ASP A 34 -4.79 -5.78 1.24
C ASP A 34 -3.85 -6.96 0.96
N SER A 35 -3.79 -7.91 1.90
CA SER A 35 -2.87 -9.03 1.78
C SER A 35 -3.23 -9.96 0.62
N GLU A 36 -4.45 -9.85 0.10
CA GLU A 36 -4.89 -10.62 -1.04
C GLU A 36 -4.77 -9.84 -2.34
N GLU A 37 -4.09 -8.69 -2.28
CA GLU A 37 -3.82 -7.86 -3.44
C GLU A 37 -5.05 -7.21 -4.03
N ARG A 38 -6.07 -7.01 -3.22
CA ARG A 38 -7.26 -6.28 -3.64
C ARG A 38 -7.09 -4.81 -3.30
N SER A 39 -7.46 -3.96 -4.24
CA SER A 39 -7.33 -2.52 -4.04
C SER A 39 -8.35 -2.02 -3.03
N LEU A 40 -7.88 -1.22 -2.09
CA LEU A 40 -8.75 -0.58 -1.11
C LEU A 40 -9.06 0.85 -1.48
N GLY A 41 -8.41 1.34 -2.54
CA GLY A 41 -8.65 2.69 -2.99
C GLY A 41 -7.36 3.47 -3.10
N VAL A 42 -7.49 4.70 -3.59
CA VAL A 42 -6.35 5.60 -3.77
C VAL A 42 -6.48 6.73 -2.79
N TYR A 43 -5.39 7.07 -2.11
CA TYR A 43 -5.38 8.06 -1.04
C TYR A 43 -4.37 9.14 -1.35
N GLY A 44 -4.54 10.29 -0.73
CA GLY A 44 -3.68 11.43 -1.00
C GLY A 44 -2.29 11.29 -0.40
N THR A 45 -2.14 10.52 0.66
CA THR A 45 -0.84 10.32 1.30
C THR A 45 -0.63 8.86 1.59
N GLN A 46 0.64 8.50 1.73
CA GLN A 46 0.98 7.13 2.08
C GLN A 46 0.44 6.76 3.45
N ARG A 47 0.43 7.71 4.38
CA ARG A 47 -0.09 7.47 5.73
C ARG A 47 -1.56 7.10 5.68
N GLU A 48 -2.33 7.81 4.85
CA GLU A 48 -3.75 7.51 4.72
C GLU A 48 -3.97 6.14 4.12
N ALA A 49 -3.17 5.79 3.11
CA ALA A 49 -3.28 4.48 2.51
C ALA A 49 -2.95 3.38 3.51
N ALA A 50 -1.89 3.59 4.29
CA ALA A 50 -1.50 2.61 5.30
C ALA A 50 -2.58 2.47 6.37
N ALA A 51 -3.21 3.58 6.76
CA ALA A 51 -4.27 3.54 7.75
C ALA A 51 -5.47 2.75 7.25
N ALA A 52 -5.76 2.84 5.95
CA ALA A 52 -6.86 2.05 5.37
C ALA A 52 -6.57 0.57 5.47
N ILE A 53 -5.32 0.18 5.23
CA ILE A 53 -4.92 -1.21 5.33
C ILE A 53 -5.03 -1.69 6.77
N MET A 54 -4.53 -0.89 7.71
CA MET A 54 -4.57 -1.27 9.12
C MET A 54 -6.00 -1.37 9.62
N GLY A 55 -6.87 -0.50 9.15
CA GLY A 55 -8.27 -0.56 9.53
C GLY A 55 -8.96 -1.81 9.02
N ARG A 56 -8.59 -2.24 7.82
CA ARG A 56 -9.17 -3.47 7.25
C ARG A 56 -8.72 -4.71 8.00
N SER A 57 -7.49 -4.68 8.49
CA SER A 57 -6.91 -5.85 9.08
C SER A 57 -7.44 -6.13 10.48
N SER A 58 -8.03 -5.15 11.12
CA SER A 58 -8.61 -5.37 12.44
C SER A 58 -10.07 -5.83 12.35
#